data_e81cbca9153e5f7ef4438d68c2993541
#
_entry.id   e81cbca9153e5f7ef4438d68c2993541
#
_cell.length_a   1.000
_cell.length_b   1.000
_cell.length_c   1.000
_cell.angle_alpha   90.00
_cell.angle_beta   90.00
_cell.angle_gamma   90.00
#
_symmetry.space_group_name_H-M   'P 1'
#
loop_
_entity.id
_entity.type
_entity.pdbx_description
1 polymer ?
#
loop_
_entity_poly.entity_id
_entity_poly.type
_entity_poly.pdbx_seq_one_letter_code
_entity_poly.pdbx_strand_id
1 'polypeptide(L)'
;RGFEVTAFVRGSTAPAAQHVVHKDVLAIEQSDLAGFDAVVDALGFWTPDTLPLHVKTVLHLADLLSGTKTRLLIVGGAGSLYMDAAHTQQLVDQPVFPEQYRPLASAQRDQLEAIRKRSDVQWTFISPAAEFEVSQPRTGQYVLAGEEFTTNAEGKSVVSYADYAVAVVDL
;
A
#
# COMPACT_ATOMS: atom_id res chain seq x y z
N ARG A 1 11.92 -15.52 -5.60
CA ARG A 1 11.75 -15.13 -7.00
C ARG A 1 13.00 -14.46 -7.61
N GLY A 2 14.10 -14.38 -6.88
CA GLY A 2 15.37 -13.87 -7.41
C GLY A 2 15.50 -12.36 -7.49
N PHE A 3 14.62 -11.60 -6.82
CA PHE A 3 14.76 -10.15 -6.69
C PHE A 3 15.86 -9.81 -5.68
N GLU A 4 16.61 -8.77 -5.99
CA GLU A 4 17.50 -8.10 -5.03
C GLU A 4 16.68 -7.04 -4.29
N VAL A 5 16.67 -7.12 -2.97
CA VAL A 5 15.82 -6.26 -2.13
C VAL A 5 16.66 -5.39 -1.22
N THR A 6 16.44 -4.08 -1.30
CA THR A 6 16.96 -3.09 -0.36
C THR A 6 15.82 -2.58 0.52
N ALA A 7 15.95 -2.73 1.83
CA ALA A 7 14.98 -2.20 2.78
C ALA A 7 15.45 -0.86 3.33
N PHE A 8 14.61 0.17 3.21
CA PHE A 8 14.79 1.46 3.89
C PHE A 8 14.02 1.44 5.20
N VAL A 9 14.71 1.63 6.32
CA VAL A 9 14.12 1.53 7.66
C VAL A 9 14.58 2.68 8.56
N ARG A 10 13.71 3.10 9.49
CA ARG A 10 14.05 4.10 10.51
C ARG A 10 14.66 3.48 11.77
N GLY A 11 14.20 2.28 12.11
CA GLY A 11 14.58 1.59 13.34
C GLY A 11 15.84 0.75 13.21
N SER A 12 16.27 0.18 14.32
CA SER A 12 17.43 -0.71 14.40
C SER A 12 17.14 -2.15 14.00
N THR A 13 15.86 -2.53 13.86
CA THR A 13 15.48 -3.88 13.45
C THR A 13 15.72 -4.03 11.94
N ALA A 14 16.65 -4.91 11.59
CA ALA A 14 16.92 -5.23 10.19
C ALA A 14 15.90 -6.26 9.67
N PRO A 15 15.15 -5.95 8.62
CA PRO A 15 14.30 -6.94 7.96
C PRO A 15 15.16 -7.97 7.21
N ALA A 16 14.53 -9.06 6.80
CA ALA A 16 15.16 -10.10 5.98
C ALA A 16 15.31 -9.62 4.52
N ALA A 17 16.19 -8.65 4.29
CA ALA A 17 16.54 -8.12 2.98
C ALA A 17 18.05 -8.28 2.73
N GLN A 18 18.46 -8.30 1.45
CA GLN A 18 19.89 -8.40 1.11
C GLN A 18 20.65 -7.13 1.50
N HIS A 19 19.99 -5.97 1.38
CA HIS A 19 20.56 -4.68 1.76
C HIS A 19 19.61 -3.95 2.70
N VAL A 20 20.18 -3.23 3.67
CA VAL A 20 19.42 -2.40 4.63
C VAL A 20 20.04 -1.02 4.68
N VAL A 21 19.22 0.00 4.46
CA VAL A 21 19.57 1.41 4.55
C VAL A 21 18.77 2.05 5.70
N HIS A 22 19.47 2.63 6.66
CA HIS A 22 18.84 3.35 7.76
C HIS A 22 18.60 4.80 7.35
N LYS A 23 17.40 5.11 6.88
CA LYS A 23 17.03 6.45 6.41
C LYS A 23 15.53 6.69 6.59
N ASP A 24 15.14 7.87 7.07
CA ASP A 24 13.73 8.26 7.09
C ASP A 24 13.23 8.47 5.67
N VAL A 25 11.97 8.08 5.40
CA VAL A 25 11.39 8.19 4.06
C VAL A 25 11.43 9.61 3.51
N LEU A 26 11.20 10.62 4.35
CA LEU A 26 11.24 12.04 3.95
C LEU A 26 12.66 12.58 3.75
N ALA A 27 13.68 11.81 4.13
CA ALA A 27 15.07 12.12 3.88
C ALA A 27 15.63 11.35 2.66
N ILE A 28 14.86 10.46 2.06
CA ILE A 28 15.24 9.76 0.81
C ILE A 28 15.37 10.81 -0.30
N GLU A 29 16.40 10.66 -1.11
CA GLU A 29 16.70 11.49 -2.26
C GLU A 29 16.62 10.67 -3.54
N GLN A 30 16.53 11.33 -4.69
CA GLN A 30 16.44 10.65 -5.98
C GLN A 30 17.63 9.70 -6.25
N SER A 31 18.81 10.06 -5.78
CA SER A 31 20.02 9.24 -5.87
C SER A 31 19.92 7.93 -5.08
N ASP A 32 19.16 7.92 -3.98
CA ASP A 32 18.93 6.70 -3.18
C ASP A 32 18.06 5.69 -3.93
N LEU A 33 17.20 6.16 -4.84
CA LEU A 33 16.26 5.33 -5.61
C LEU A 33 16.76 5.03 -7.03
N ALA A 34 17.95 5.51 -7.40
CA ALA A 34 18.50 5.27 -8.71
C ALA A 34 18.82 3.78 -8.95
N GLY A 35 18.35 3.24 -10.07
CA GLY A 35 18.64 1.87 -10.49
C GLY A 35 17.67 0.81 -9.93
N PHE A 36 16.67 1.19 -9.13
CA PHE A 36 15.61 0.26 -8.75
C PHE A 36 14.55 0.15 -9.85
N ASP A 37 14.08 -1.07 -10.10
CA ASP A 37 12.96 -1.34 -11.00
C ASP A 37 11.62 -0.97 -10.35
N ALA A 38 11.51 -1.16 -9.04
CA ALA A 38 10.31 -0.84 -8.27
C ALA A 38 10.65 -0.35 -6.85
N VAL A 39 9.81 0.53 -6.34
CA VAL A 39 9.77 0.97 -4.93
C VAL A 39 8.44 0.53 -4.34
N VAL A 40 8.47 -0.15 -3.20
CA VAL A 40 7.27 -0.55 -2.47
C VAL A 40 7.10 0.36 -1.26
N ASP A 41 6.05 1.17 -1.25
CA ASP A 41 5.62 1.95 -0.10
C ASP A 41 4.73 1.06 0.79
N ALA A 42 5.34 0.47 1.81
CA ALA A 42 4.65 -0.32 2.84
C ALA A 42 4.70 0.37 4.21
N LEU A 43 4.69 1.70 4.21
CA LEU A 43 4.72 2.50 5.43
C LEU A 43 3.37 2.45 6.16
N GLY A 44 3.42 2.38 7.49
CA GLY A 44 2.25 2.43 8.36
C GLY A 44 2.32 3.60 9.33
N PHE A 45 1.25 4.42 9.35
CA PHE A 45 1.08 5.56 10.25
C PHE A 45 -0.26 5.40 10.97
N TRP A 46 -0.23 5.21 12.29
CA TRP A 46 -1.37 4.68 13.04
C TRP A 46 -1.97 5.67 14.06
N THR A 47 -1.23 6.72 14.39
CA THR A 47 -1.65 7.69 15.41
C THR A 47 -2.15 8.99 14.77
N PRO A 48 -3.07 9.72 15.39
CA PRO A 48 -3.66 10.93 14.81
C PRO A 48 -2.65 11.95 14.29
N ASP A 49 -1.53 12.11 14.97
CA ASP A 49 -0.43 13.01 14.60
C ASP A 49 0.40 12.50 13.42
N THR A 50 0.39 11.20 13.16
CA THR A 50 1.14 10.58 12.05
C THR A 50 0.28 10.26 10.82
N LEU A 51 -1.04 10.15 10.94
CA LEU A 51 -1.94 9.85 9.82
C LEU A 51 -1.70 10.74 8.57
N PRO A 52 -1.46 12.07 8.70
CA PRO A 52 -1.17 12.91 7.51
C PRO A 52 0.10 12.53 6.75
N LEU A 53 0.97 11.71 7.35
CA LEU A 53 2.19 11.25 6.70
C LEU A 53 1.89 10.27 5.54
N HIS A 54 0.74 9.58 5.52
CA HIS A 54 0.34 8.75 4.38
C HIS A 54 0.36 9.55 3.07
N VAL A 55 -0.27 10.70 3.05
CA VAL A 55 -0.27 11.59 1.88
C VAL A 55 1.11 12.21 1.62
N LYS A 56 1.77 12.68 2.69
CA LYS A 56 3.05 13.36 2.56
C LYS A 56 4.13 12.46 1.98
N THR A 57 4.22 11.21 2.45
CA THR A 57 5.26 10.28 2.01
C THR A 57 5.02 9.75 0.61
N VAL A 58 3.78 9.42 0.24
CA VAL A 58 3.48 8.96 -1.12
C VAL A 58 3.77 10.04 -2.16
N LEU A 59 3.44 11.29 -1.88
CA LEU A 59 3.76 12.41 -2.77
C LEU A 59 5.26 12.66 -2.86
N HIS A 60 5.99 12.56 -1.74
CA HIS A 60 7.44 12.66 -1.74
C HIS A 60 8.09 11.57 -2.62
N LEU A 61 7.69 10.31 -2.46
CA LEU A 61 8.17 9.22 -3.31
C LEU A 61 7.80 9.44 -4.78
N ALA A 62 6.58 9.90 -5.05
CA ALA A 62 6.14 10.23 -6.40
C ALA A 62 6.97 11.35 -7.03
N ASP A 63 7.35 12.39 -6.26
CA ASP A 63 8.22 13.46 -6.74
C ASP A 63 9.61 12.94 -7.12
N LEU A 64 10.19 12.06 -6.30
CA LEU A 64 11.50 11.45 -6.56
C LEU A 64 11.49 10.54 -7.80
N LEU A 65 10.35 9.89 -8.09
CA LEU A 65 10.18 8.94 -9.18
C LEU A 65 9.58 9.57 -10.44
N SER A 66 9.24 10.86 -10.41
CA SER A 66 8.67 11.60 -11.54
C SER A 66 9.53 11.47 -12.80
N GLY A 67 8.90 11.07 -13.91
CA GLY A 67 9.56 10.90 -15.21
C GLY A 67 10.52 9.71 -15.30
N THR A 68 10.66 8.89 -14.24
CA THR A 68 11.48 7.68 -14.26
C THR A 68 10.67 6.47 -14.74
N LYS A 69 11.35 5.34 -14.98
CA LYS A 69 10.72 4.05 -15.29
C LYS A 69 10.45 3.21 -14.04
N THR A 70 10.94 3.63 -12.90
CA THR A 70 10.77 2.92 -11.62
C THR A 70 9.30 2.94 -11.21
N ARG A 71 8.76 1.78 -10.91
CA ARG A 71 7.36 1.64 -10.48
C ARG A 71 7.22 1.97 -8.99
N LEU A 72 6.15 2.64 -8.62
CA LEU A 72 5.76 2.87 -7.23
C LEU A 72 4.57 1.97 -6.88
N LEU A 73 4.81 0.94 -6.06
CA LEU A 73 3.77 0.05 -5.55
C LEU A 73 3.38 0.50 -4.14
N ILE A 74 2.12 0.82 -3.92
CA ILE A 74 1.65 1.41 -2.67
C ILE A 74 0.75 0.41 -1.95
N VAL A 75 1.12 0.03 -0.74
CA VAL A 75 0.28 -0.80 0.14
C VAL A 75 -0.82 0.08 0.70
N GLY A 76 -2.03 -0.13 0.20
CA GLY A 76 -3.20 0.64 0.57
C GLY A 76 -4.02 0.01 1.68
N GLY A 77 -5.27 0.44 1.78
CA GLY A 77 -6.27 -0.07 2.73
C GLY A 77 -7.60 -0.39 2.04
N ALA A 78 -8.32 -1.36 2.58
CA ALA A 78 -9.62 -1.79 2.04
C ALA A 78 -10.69 -0.68 2.11
N GLY A 79 -10.54 0.31 2.98
CA GLY A 79 -11.50 1.40 3.15
C GLY A 79 -11.79 2.20 1.90
N SER A 80 -10.85 2.22 0.94
CA SER A 80 -10.99 2.92 -0.34
C SER A 80 -11.73 2.12 -1.42
N LEU A 81 -12.03 0.83 -1.19
CA LEU A 81 -12.76 0.00 -2.14
C LEU A 81 -14.22 0.47 -2.28
N TYR A 82 -14.71 0.50 -3.50
CA TYR A 82 -16.09 0.89 -3.79
C TYR A 82 -17.07 -0.24 -3.51
N MET A 83 -18.21 0.12 -2.95
CA MET A 83 -19.30 -0.82 -2.63
C MET A 83 -20.30 -0.98 -3.76
N ASP A 84 -20.17 -0.20 -4.81
CA ASP A 84 -21.08 -0.17 -5.96
C ASP A 84 -20.30 0.07 -7.27
N ALA A 85 -20.85 -0.47 -8.36
CA ALA A 85 -20.26 -0.36 -9.70
C ALA A 85 -20.27 1.09 -10.27
N ALA A 86 -21.03 2.00 -9.67
CA ALA A 86 -21.03 3.42 -10.05
C ALA A 86 -19.95 4.21 -9.32
N HIS A 87 -19.18 3.57 -8.44
CA HIS A 87 -18.10 4.17 -7.65
C HIS A 87 -18.55 5.39 -6.84
N THR A 88 -19.75 5.30 -6.23
CA THR A 88 -20.33 6.41 -5.45
C THR A 88 -20.14 6.26 -3.96
N GLN A 89 -19.91 5.04 -3.46
CA GLN A 89 -19.80 4.75 -2.05
C GLN A 89 -18.56 3.89 -1.78
N GLN A 90 -17.76 4.28 -0.82
CA GLN A 90 -16.60 3.50 -0.40
C GLN A 90 -16.88 2.73 0.90
N LEU A 91 -16.12 1.66 1.13
CA LEU A 91 -16.26 0.81 2.32
C LEU A 91 -16.11 1.62 3.62
N VAL A 92 -15.19 2.58 3.68
CA VAL A 92 -14.96 3.44 4.86
C VAL A 92 -16.19 4.29 5.22
N ASP A 93 -17.06 4.60 4.26
CA ASP A 93 -18.25 5.42 4.45
C ASP A 93 -19.46 4.59 4.90
N GLN A 94 -19.36 3.27 4.90
CA GLN A 94 -20.46 2.40 5.30
C GLN A 94 -20.71 2.46 6.81
N PRO A 95 -21.98 2.42 7.27
CA PRO A 95 -22.31 2.42 8.69
C PRO A 95 -21.71 1.24 9.48
N VAL A 96 -21.47 0.13 8.80
CA VAL A 96 -20.89 -1.10 9.40
C VAL A 96 -19.37 -1.04 9.51
N PHE A 97 -18.71 -0.02 8.95
CA PHE A 97 -17.25 0.11 9.04
C PHE A 97 -16.82 0.38 10.49
N PRO A 98 -15.85 -0.39 11.04
CA PRO A 98 -15.46 -0.23 12.43
C PRO A 98 -14.90 1.17 12.72
N GLU A 99 -15.51 1.88 13.67
CA GLU A 99 -15.18 3.28 13.98
C GLU A 99 -13.72 3.49 14.35
N GLN A 100 -13.13 2.53 15.07
CA GLN A 100 -11.72 2.59 15.49
C GLN A 100 -10.72 2.61 14.33
N TYR A 101 -11.08 2.09 13.17
CA TYR A 101 -10.21 2.07 11.99
C TYR A 101 -10.52 3.20 10.99
N ARG A 102 -11.64 3.93 11.18
CA ARG A 102 -12.08 4.97 10.27
C ARG A 102 -11.03 6.07 10.03
N PRO A 103 -10.33 6.58 11.07
CA PRO A 103 -9.29 7.60 10.86
C PRO A 103 -8.14 7.10 9.95
N LEU A 104 -7.67 5.88 10.17
CA LEU A 104 -6.61 5.27 9.34
C LEU A 104 -7.11 5.04 7.92
N ALA A 105 -8.28 4.42 7.75
CA ALA A 105 -8.85 4.13 6.45
C ALA A 105 -9.12 5.41 5.63
N SER A 106 -9.55 6.49 6.29
CA SER A 106 -9.70 7.80 5.66
C SER A 106 -8.36 8.38 5.20
N ALA A 107 -7.31 8.28 6.03
CA ALA A 107 -5.98 8.76 5.66
C ALA A 107 -5.40 7.97 4.46
N GLN A 108 -5.64 6.66 4.39
CA GLN A 108 -5.24 5.84 3.24
C GLN A 108 -6.08 6.12 1.98
N ARG A 109 -7.36 6.43 2.13
CA ARG A 109 -8.20 6.94 1.03
C ARG A 109 -7.64 8.25 0.49
N ASP A 110 -7.30 9.19 1.38
CA ASP A 110 -6.74 10.48 0.99
C ASP A 110 -5.36 10.31 0.30
N GLN A 111 -4.58 9.32 0.72
CA GLN A 111 -3.34 8.90 0.04
C GLN A 111 -3.62 8.46 -1.42
N LEU A 112 -4.63 7.62 -1.63
CA LEU A 112 -5.05 7.19 -2.97
C LEU A 112 -5.50 8.38 -3.80
N GLU A 113 -6.34 9.26 -3.26
CA GLU A 113 -6.82 10.45 -3.97
C GLU A 113 -5.69 11.44 -4.31
N ALA A 114 -4.65 11.50 -3.50
CA ALA A 114 -3.48 12.31 -3.78
C ALA A 114 -2.65 11.74 -4.94
N ILE A 115 -2.38 10.42 -4.93
CA ILE A 115 -1.57 9.80 -5.99
C ILE A 115 -2.32 9.71 -7.33
N ARG A 116 -3.65 9.61 -7.34
CA ARG A 116 -4.49 9.63 -8.55
C ARG A 116 -4.30 10.90 -9.39
N LYS A 117 -3.87 12.00 -8.78
CA LYS A 117 -3.60 13.27 -9.48
C LYS A 117 -2.26 13.27 -10.22
N ARG A 118 -1.46 12.24 -10.06
CA ARG A 118 -0.13 12.10 -10.67
C ARG A 118 -0.20 11.24 -11.94
N SER A 119 0.24 11.81 -13.04
CA SER A 119 0.36 11.13 -14.34
C SER A 119 1.81 10.98 -14.79
N ASP A 120 2.75 11.48 -14.01
CA ASP A 120 4.18 11.58 -14.29
C ASP A 120 5.00 10.48 -13.58
N VAL A 121 4.34 9.58 -12.85
CA VAL A 121 4.93 8.44 -12.16
C VAL A 121 4.13 7.17 -12.45
N GLN A 122 4.81 6.03 -12.58
CA GLN A 122 4.17 4.73 -12.78
C GLN A 122 3.79 4.14 -11.42
N TRP A 123 2.57 4.33 -10.99
CA TRP A 123 2.11 3.87 -9.69
C TRP A 123 1.03 2.79 -9.77
N THR A 124 0.97 1.96 -8.75
CA THR A 124 -0.12 1.01 -8.50
C THR A 124 -0.45 1.05 -7.00
N PHE A 125 -1.72 1.35 -6.68
CA PHE A 125 -2.22 1.29 -5.31
C PHE A 125 -2.91 -0.06 -5.10
N ILE A 126 -2.49 -0.81 -4.10
CA ILE A 126 -2.90 -2.19 -3.89
C ILE A 126 -3.70 -2.24 -2.59
N SER A 127 -5.04 -2.21 -2.70
CA SER A 127 -5.93 -2.36 -1.56
C SER A 127 -6.02 -3.83 -1.16
N PRO A 128 -5.77 -4.20 0.11
CA PRO A 128 -5.99 -5.55 0.58
C PRO A 128 -7.49 -5.86 0.67
N ALA A 129 -7.84 -7.12 0.94
CA ALA A 129 -9.16 -7.49 1.41
C ALA A 129 -9.48 -6.85 2.77
N ALA A 130 -10.76 -6.75 3.14
CA ALA A 130 -11.19 -6.10 4.38
C ALA A 130 -10.62 -6.78 5.64
N GLU A 131 -10.54 -8.12 5.63
CA GLU A 131 -9.85 -8.89 6.66
C GLU A 131 -8.42 -9.17 6.19
N PHE A 132 -7.49 -8.33 6.65
CA PHE A 132 -6.08 -8.42 6.31
C PHE A 132 -5.32 -9.08 7.47
N GLU A 133 -5.00 -10.38 7.32
CA GLU A 133 -4.65 -11.25 8.42
C GLU A 133 -3.15 -11.58 8.49
N VAL A 134 -2.52 -11.23 9.62
CA VAL A 134 -1.10 -11.56 9.89
C VAL A 134 -0.91 -13.05 10.17
N SER A 135 -1.86 -13.67 10.88
CA SER A 135 -1.74 -15.03 11.41
C SER A 135 -2.04 -16.14 10.41
N GLN A 136 -2.63 -15.80 9.27
CA GLN A 136 -2.97 -16.79 8.24
C GLN A 136 -1.72 -17.25 7.49
N PRO A 137 -1.61 -18.56 7.19
CA PRO A 137 -0.48 -19.11 6.48
C PRO A 137 -0.45 -18.63 5.01
N ARG A 138 0.72 -18.69 4.42
CA ARG A 138 0.87 -18.51 2.98
C ARG A 138 0.27 -19.69 2.22
N THR A 139 -0.71 -19.43 1.38
CA THR A 139 -1.30 -20.43 0.48
C THR A 139 -0.75 -20.31 -0.94
N GLY A 140 -0.26 -19.16 -1.33
CA GLY A 140 0.16 -18.82 -2.68
C GLY A 140 -1.03 -18.53 -3.61
N GLN A 141 -2.22 -18.40 -3.06
CA GLN A 141 -3.45 -18.12 -3.81
C GLN A 141 -3.98 -16.75 -3.44
N TYR A 142 -4.32 -15.97 -4.46
CA TYR A 142 -4.96 -14.67 -4.33
C TYR A 142 -5.78 -14.38 -5.59
N VAL A 143 -6.69 -13.44 -5.49
CA VAL A 143 -7.48 -12.94 -6.63
C VAL A 143 -7.20 -11.46 -6.77
N LEU A 144 -6.80 -11.03 -7.97
CA LEU A 144 -6.77 -9.62 -8.33
C LEU A 144 -8.15 -9.18 -8.76
N ALA A 145 -8.70 -8.19 -8.08
CA ALA A 145 -9.95 -7.53 -8.40
C ALA A 145 -9.69 -6.10 -8.91
N GLY A 146 -10.74 -5.42 -9.31
CA GLY A 146 -10.69 -3.99 -9.62
C GLY A 146 -10.74 -3.12 -8.36
N GLU A 147 -11.42 -1.99 -8.48
CA GLU A 147 -11.58 -1.03 -7.37
C GLU A 147 -12.79 -1.35 -6.48
N GLU A 148 -13.60 -2.34 -6.84
CA GLU A 148 -14.78 -2.73 -6.09
C GLU A 148 -14.44 -3.72 -4.97
N PHE A 149 -15.19 -3.60 -3.90
CA PHE A 149 -15.16 -4.56 -2.80
C PHE A 149 -15.62 -5.94 -3.28
N THR A 150 -14.82 -6.95 -3.05
CA THR A 150 -15.10 -8.32 -3.46
C THR A 150 -15.04 -9.28 -2.29
N THR A 151 -15.78 -10.39 -2.44
CA THR A 151 -15.79 -11.49 -1.48
C THR A 151 -15.51 -12.82 -2.18
N ASN A 152 -15.03 -13.79 -1.43
CA ASN A 152 -14.92 -15.17 -1.90
C ASN A 152 -16.30 -15.87 -1.95
N ALA A 153 -16.32 -17.15 -2.33
CA ALA A 153 -17.55 -17.95 -2.41
C ALA A 153 -18.31 -18.08 -1.06
N GLU A 154 -17.62 -17.83 0.05
CA GLU A 154 -18.17 -17.87 1.42
C GLU A 154 -18.68 -16.49 1.88
N GLY A 155 -18.64 -15.49 1.02
CA GLY A 155 -19.04 -14.12 1.35
C GLY A 155 -18.01 -13.34 2.19
N LYS A 156 -16.76 -13.82 2.29
CA LYS A 156 -15.69 -13.19 3.07
C LYS A 156 -14.71 -12.45 2.17
N SER A 157 -14.32 -11.25 2.59
CA SER A 157 -13.22 -10.49 1.99
C SER A 157 -11.99 -10.64 2.88
N VAL A 158 -11.13 -11.62 2.59
CA VAL A 158 -9.99 -12.01 3.43
C VAL A 158 -8.75 -12.30 2.58
N VAL A 159 -7.59 -11.86 3.07
CA VAL A 159 -6.27 -12.19 2.53
C VAL A 159 -5.23 -12.23 3.64
N SER A 160 -4.30 -13.19 3.59
CA SER A 160 -3.15 -13.20 4.48
C SER A 160 -2.10 -12.15 4.07
N TYR A 161 -1.33 -11.64 5.01
CA TYR A 161 -0.16 -10.80 4.70
C TYR A 161 0.80 -11.51 3.75
N ALA A 162 0.96 -12.82 3.93
CA ALA A 162 1.87 -13.62 3.11
C ALA A 162 1.40 -13.76 1.66
N ASP A 163 0.09 -13.95 1.41
CA ASP A 163 -0.46 -14.04 0.06
C ASP A 163 -0.58 -12.66 -0.59
N TYR A 164 -0.89 -11.63 0.19
CA TYR A 164 -0.82 -10.24 -0.28
C TYR A 164 0.60 -9.87 -0.75
N ALA A 165 1.63 -10.24 0.01
CA ALA A 165 3.02 -10.03 -0.41
C ALA A 165 3.37 -10.79 -1.69
N VAL A 166 2.79 -11.99 -1.90
CA VAL A 166 2.92 -12.71 -3.19
C VAL A 166 2.29 -11.89 -4.32
N ALA A 167 1.07 -11.38 -4.12
CA ALA A 167 0.39 -10.55 -5.10
C ALA A 167 1.19 -9.28 -5.47
N VAL A 168 1.73 -8.57 -4.47
CA VAL A 168 2.59 -7.38 -4.69
C VAL A 168 3.83 -7.71 -5.54
N VAL A 169 4.42 -8.88 -5.33
CA VAL A 169 5.62 -9.31 -6.07
C VAL A 169 5.29 -9.82 -7.47
N ASP A 170 4.06 -10.23 -7.73
CA ASP A 170 3.60 -10.72 -9.03
C ASP A 170 3.10 -9.62 -9.96
N LEU A 171 2.83 -8.42 -9.43
CA LEU A 171 2.44 -7.21 -10.17
C LEU A 171 3.63 -6.51 -10.79
#